data_f2e6414b2d9df184cf76db6db20c2550
#
_entry.id   f2e6414b2d9df184cf76db6db20c2550
#
_cell.length_a   1.000
_cell.length_b   1.000
_cell.length_c   1.000
_cell.angle_alpha   90.00
_cell.angle_beta   90.00
_cell.angle_gamma   90.00
#
_symmetry.space_group_name_H-M   'P 1'
#
loop_
_entity.id
_entity.type
_entity.pdbx_description
1 polymer ?
#
loop_
_entity_poly.entity_id
_entity_poly.type
_entity_poly.pdbx_seq_one_letter_code
_entity_poly.pdbx_strand_id
1 'polypeptide(L)'
;MEDARSYMVSTAPAAEGLFGLLNNYGWRKMRALVDITKSRSREELDTHKEHFSSTDVAREVIAGSILQIAYIAIERYAVPKGKSENARHFESEINRLIRESSKARLKGTFSLPEQFCVGRDIGHLPMGMIVYAGRNQYNHFAEDRLRVLNEVVFNHLHNIWPTPRNGLSFNLYDGKHFHSYSVLAALGWTDSAKELGYLAYKRDLSDVLQIEC
;
A
#
# COMPACT_ATOMS: atom_id res chain seq x y z
N MET A 1 8.31 -28.64 0.54
CA MET A 1 7.79 -27.42 -0.12
C MET A 1 7.14 -26.61 0.98
N GLU A 2 7.52 -25.35 1.14
CA GLU A 2 6.90 -24.46 2.13
C GLU A 2 5.43 -24.23 1.75
N ASP A 3 4.51 -24.41 2.71
CA ASP A 3 3.10 -24.14 2.52
C ASP A 3 2.70 -22.74 3.05
N ALA A 4 1.47 -22.34 2.81
CA ALA A 4 0.97 -21.02 3.23
C ALA A 4 1.12 -20.80 4.74
N ARG A 5 0.85 -21.81 5.56
CA ARG A 5 0.95 -21.73 7.02
C ARG A 5 2.41 -21.54 7.44
N SER A 6 3.31 -22.34 6.89
CA SER A 6 4.76 -22.24 7.16
C SER A 6 5.30 -20.86 6.78
N TYR A 7 4.87 -20.32 5.62
CA TYR A 7 5.23 -18.96 5.21
C TYR A 7 4.76 -17.92 6.23
N MET A 8 3.50 -17.96 6.64
CA MET A 8 2.94 -17.00 7.60
C MET A 8 3.65 -17.08 8.96
N VAL A 9 3.97 -18.29 9.44
CA VAL A 9 4.72 -18.48 10.70
C VAL A 9 6.14 -17.93 10.58
N SER A 10 6.82 -18.22 9.47
CA SER A 10 8.22 -17.80 9.26
C SER A 10 8.36 -16.29 9.11
N THR A 11 7.36 -15.63 8.49
CA THR A 11 7.39 -14.17 8.27
C THR A 11 6.75 -13.35 9.39
N ALA A 12 5.99 -13.98 10.30
CA ALA A 12 5.29 -13.28 11.38
C ALA A 12 6.21 -12.39 12.23
N PRO A 13 7.39 -12.83 12.72
CA PRO A 13 8.26 -11.96 13.52
C PRO A 13 8.74 -10.72 12.76
N ALA A 14 9.02 -10.85 11.45
CA ALA A 14 9.44 -9.74 10.61
C ALA A 14 8.27 -8.76 10.39
N ALA A 15 7.08 -9.27 10.05
CA ALA A 15 5.89 -8.46 9.87
C ALA A 15 5.54 -7.70 11.16
N GLU A 16 5.46 -8.39 12.30
CA GLU A 16 5.17 -7.77 13.60
C GLU A 16 6.18 -6.68 13.97
N GLY A 17 7.48 -6.95 13.77
CA GLY A 17 8.54 -5.96 13.97
C GLY A 17 8.36 -4.72 13.07
N LEU A 18 8.00 -4.90 11.80
CA LEU A 18 7.73 -3.79 10.87
C LEU A 18 6.51 -2.97 11.30
N PHE A 19 5.43 -3.60 11.75
CA PHE A 19 4.27 -2.88 12.30
C PHE A 19 4.62 -2.12 13.57
N GLY A 20 5.44 -2.70 14.47
CA GLY A 20 5.96 -2.02 15.65
C GLY A 20 6.79 -0.79 15.29
N LEU A 21 7.66 -0.89 14.28
CA LEU A 21 8.42 0.25 13.76
C LEU A 21 7.50 1.30 13.13
N LEU A 22 6.52 0.90 12.33
CA LEU A 22 5.56 1.81 11.70
C LEU A 22 4.83 2.66 12.75
N ASN A 23 4.37 2.03 13.84
CA ASN A 23 3.74 2.70 14.96
C ASN A 23 4.70 3.69 15.65
N ASN A 24 5.95 3.28 15.91
CA ASN A 24 6.96 4.13 16.52
C ASN A 24 7.23 5.39 15.68
N TYR A 25 7.40 5.22 14.36
CA TYR A 25 7.57 6.36 13.45
C TYR A 25 6.32 7.21 13.33
N GLY A 26 5.13 6.65 13.49
CA GLY A 26 3.88 7.42 13.63
C GLY A 26 3.92 8.37 14.82
N TRP A 27 4.33 7.88 15.98
CA TRP A 27 4.49 8.70 17.20
C TRP A 27 5.59 9.76 17.05
N ARG A 28 6.72 9.43 16.42
CA ARG A 28 7.79 10.40 16.15
C ARG A 28 7.30 11.52 15.23
N LYS A 29 6.52 11.20 14.19
CA LYS A 29 5.92 12.19 13.31
C LYS A 29 4.98 13.13 14.05
N MET A 30 4.11 12.58 14.90
CA MET A 30 3.21 13.41 15.73
C MET A 30 3.99 14.33 16.67
N ARG A 31 5.07 13.85 17.28
CA ARG A 31 5.94 14.67 18.12
C ARG A 31 6.59 15.79 17.31
N ALA A 32 7.19 15.47 16.16
CA ALA A 32 7.81 16.46 15.30
C ALA A 32 6.81 17.55 14.86
N LEU A 33 5.54 17.18 14.59
CA LEU A 33 4.48 18.15 14.29
C LEU A 33 4.22 19.10 15.47
N VAL A 34 4.15 18.58 16.69
CA VAL A 34 4.00 19.39 17.91
C VAL A 34 5.20 20.32 18.09
N ASP A 35 6.43 19.81 17.85
CA ASP A 35 7.64 20.60 17.99
C ASP A 35 7.71 21.74 16.94
N ILE A 36 7.25 21.48 15.70
CA ILE A 36 7.07 22.52 14.67
C ILE A 36 6.17 23.67 15.19
N THR A 37 5.04 23.34 15.84
CA THR A 37 4.11 24.37 16.34
C THR A 37 4.65 25.15 17.54
N LYS A 38 5.65 24.62 18.23
CA LYS A 38 6.30 25.23 19.41
C LYS A 38 7.61 25.94 19.08
N SER A 39 8.11 25.85 17.86
CA SER A 39 9.39 26.43 17.45
C SER A 39 9.38 27.95 17.67
N ARG A 40 10.44 28.46 18.30
CA ARG A 40 10.62 29.88 18.64
C ARG A 40 11.60 30.59 17.73
N SER A 41 12.38 29.84 16.95
CA SER A 41 13.31 30.36 15.98
C SER A 41 13.14 29.66 14.62
N ARG A 42 13.69 30.29 13.57
CA ARG A 42 13.69 29.71 12.22
C ARG A 42 14.54 28.43 12.16
N GLU A 43 15.65 28.41 12.85
CA GLU A 43 16.56 27.27 12.91
C GLU A 43 15.91 26.06 13.57
N GLU A 44 15.22 26.24 14.71
CA GLU A 44 14.42 25.19 15.35
C GLU A 44 13.31 24.68 14.39
N LEU A 45 12.60 25.59 13.73
CA LEU A 45 11.55 25.25 12.78
C LEU A 45 12.07 24.39 11.62
N ASP A 46 13.22 24.76 11.04
CA ASP A 46 13.80 24.05 9.91
C ASP A 46 14.29 22.66 10.35
N THR A 47 14.90 22.53 11.53
CA THR A 47 15.30 21.25 12.14
C THR A 47 14.09 20.33 12.37
N HIS A 48 12.99 20.86 12.92
CA HIS A 48 11.79 20.07 13.18
C HIS A 48 11.06 19.66 11.89
N LYS A 49 11.09 20.48 10.84
CA LYS A 49 10.57 20.14 9.51
C LYS A 49 11.39 19.01 8.86
N GLU A 50 12.71 19.07 8.99
CA GLU A 50 13.58 18.00 8.49
C GLU A 50 13.29 16.67 9.19
N HIS A 51 13.13 16.69 10.52
CA HIS A 51 12.72 15.53 11.31
C HIS A 51 11.36 14.98 10.87
N PHE A 52 10.39 15.84 10.63
CA PHE A 52 9.08 15.46 10.14
C PHE A 52 9.16 14.77 8.77
N SER A 53 9.91 15.34 7.83
CA SER A 53 10.08 14.81 6.49
C SER A 53 10.84 13.48 6.46
N SER A 54 11.92 13.37 7.24
CA SER A 54 12.70 12.11 7.33
C SER A 54 11.88 10.96 7.92
N THR A 55 10.98 11.29 8.86
CA THR A 55 10.04 10.32 9.44
C THR A 55 9.04 9.80 8.41
N ASP A 56 8.59 10.63 7.47
CA ASP A 56 7.71 10.19 6.38
C ASP A 56 8.40 9.21 5.44
N VAL A 57 9.62 9.49 5.04
CA VAL A 57 10.40 8.57 4.19
C VAL A 57 10.56 7.20 4.87
N ALA A 58 10.91 7.18 6.17
CA ALA A 58 11.05 5.94 6.91
C ALA A 58 9.74 5.14 6.96
N ARG A 59 8.60 5.82 7.17
CA ARG A 59 7.28 5.17 7.18
C ARG A 59 6.92 4.56 5.82
N GLU A 60 7.24 5.25 4.72
CA GLU A 60 7.01 4.72 3.38
C GLU A 60 7.84 3.46 3.10
N VAL A 61 9.12 3.45 3.50
CA VAL A 61 10.00 2.28 3.34
C VAL A 61 9.49 1.09 4.15
N ILE A 62 9.09 1.31 5.42
CA ILE A 62 8.54 0.26 6.28
C ILE A 62 7.23 -0.27 5.68
N ALA A 63 6.34 0.62 5.25
CA ALA A 63 5.07 0.25 4.62
C ALA A 63 5.29 -0.56 3.33
N GLY A 64 6.24 -0.16 2.49
CA GLY A 64 6.62 -0.92 1.29
C GLY A 64 7.14 -2.32 1.61
N SER A 65 7.89 -2.46 2.69
CA SER A 65 8.38 -3.77 3.15
C SER A 65 7.23 -4.68 3.62
N ILE A 66 6.23 -4.13 4.32
CA ILE A 66 5.01 -4.87 4.68
C ILE A 66 4.26 -5.33 3.42
N LEU A 67 4.08 -4.43 2.45
CA LEU A 67 3.44 -4.77 1.17
C LEU A 67 4.21 -5.85 0.41
N GLN A 68 5.54 -5.86 0.49
CA GLN A 68 6.36 -6.89 -0.15
C GLN A 68 6.10 -8.28 0.45
N ILE A 69 6.00 -8.38 1.79
CA ILE A 69 5.68 -9.65 2.46
C ILE A 69 4.27 -10.11 2.06
N ALA A 70 3.28 -9.21 2.11
CA ALA A 70 1.90 -9.52 1.70
C ALA A 70 1.81 -9.96 0.23
N TYR A 71 2.53 -9.26 -0.65
CA TYR A 71 2.58 -9.59 -2.07
C TYR A 71 3.09 -11.01 -2.31
N ILE A 72 4.20 -11.40 -1.68
CA ILE A 72 4.77 -12.75 -1.81
C ILE A 72 3.80 -13.81 -1.28
N ALA A 73 3.13 -13.54 -0.16
CA ALA A 73 2.11 -14.43 0.39
C ALA A 73 1.00 -14.68 -0.63
N ILE A 74 0.45 -13.61 -1.20
CA ILE A 74 -0.64 -13.70 -2.18
C ILE A 74 -0.16 -14.37 -3.47
N GLU A 75 0.97 -13.95 -4.01
CA GLU A 75 1.50 -14.47 -5.27
C GLU A 75 1.73 -15.99 -5.23
N ARG A 76 2.22 -16.50 -4.11
CA ARG A 76 2.62 -17.91 -4.00
C ARG A 76 1.53 -18.83 -3.46
N TYR A 77 0.66 -18.33 -2.61
CA TYR A 77 -0.19 -19.18 -1.79
C TYR A 77 -1.67 -18.82 -1.82
N ALA A 78 -2.07 -17.67 -2.42
CA ALA A 78 -3.49 -17.35 -2.52
C ALA A 78 -4.21 -18.37 -3.41
N VAL A 79 -5.42 -18.74 -3.00
CA VAL A 79 -6.27 -19.65 -3.76
C VAL A 79 -7.18 -18.82 -4.67
N PRO A 80 -6.95 -18.80 -5.99
CA PRO A 80 -7.75 -18.01 -6.92
C PRO A 80 -9.20 -18.51 -6.95
N LYS A 81 -10.15 -17.59 -6.86
CA LYS A 81 -11.59 -17.85 -7.05
C LYS A 81 -12.12 -17.31 -8.39
N GLY A 82 -11.18 -17.02 -9.34
CA GLY A 82 -11.49 -16.31 -10.58
C GLY A 82 -11.58 -14.80 -10.38
N LYS A 83 -11.77 -14.07 -11.48
CA LYS A 83 -11.89 -12.61 -11.45
C LYS A 83 -13.33 -12.21 -11.15
N SER A 84 -13.54 -11.39 -10.12
CA SER A 84 -14.82 -10.74 -9.85
C SER A 84 -15.21 -9.78 -10.99
N GLU A 85 -16.45 -9.34 -11.03
CA GLU A 85 -16.93 -8.33 -11.99
C GLU A 85 -16.13 -7.03 -11.85
N ASN A 86 -15.90 -6.59 -10.61
CA ASN A 86 -15.08 -5.42 -10.32
C ASN A 86 -13.64 -5.56 -10.87
N ALA A 87 -12.99 -6.70 -10.62
CA ALA A 87 -11.63 -6.94 -11.14
C ALA A 87 -11.58 -6.90 -12.68
N ARG A 88 -12.59 -7.46 -13.37
CA ARG A 88 -12.69 -7.40 -14.83
C ARG A 88 -12.95 -5.96 -15.33
N HIS A 89 -13.79 -5.21 -14.61
CA HIS A 89 -14.04 -3.80 -14.95
C HIS A 89 -12.74 -2.99 -14.90
N PHE A 90 -11.96 -3.09 -13.81
CA PHE A 90 -10.68 -2.39 -13.67
C PHE A 90 -9.63 -2.84 -14.69
N GLU A 91 -9.56 -4.13 -14.99
CA GLU A 91 -8.70 -4.66 -16.05
C GLU A 91 -9.06 -4.06 -17.42
N SER A 92 -10.35 -3.92 -17.70
CA SER A 92 -10.85 -3.30 -18.92
C SER A 92 -10.49 -1.82 -19.01
N GLU A 93 -10.58 -1.10 -17.88
CA GLU A 93 -10.21 0.31 -17.79
C GLU A 93 -8.70 0.51 -18.01
N ILE A 94 -7.86 -0.32 -17.39
CA ILE A 94 -6.41 -0.30 -17.61
C ILE A 94 -6.11 -0.52 -19.12
N ASN A 95 -6.75 -1.52 -19.73
CA ASN A 95 -6.55 -1.82 -21.13
C ASN A 95 -7.06 -0.70 -22.06
N ARG A 96 -8.13 0.01 -21.67
CA ARG A 96 -8.59 1.21 -22.39
C ARG A 96 -7.51 2.29 -22.36
N LEU A 97 -6.97 2.62 -21.19
CA LEU A 97 -5.92 3.64 -21.03
C LEU A 97 -4.62 3.27 -21.76
N ILE A 98 -4.27 1.98 -21.78
CA ILE A 98 -3.12 1.49 -22.56
C ILE A 98 -3.34 1.77 -24.05
N ARG A 99 -4.53 1.51 -24.59
CA ARG A 99 -4.85 1.75 -26.02
C ARG A 99 -4.88 3.24 -26.36
N GLU A 100 -5.42 4.07 -25.47
CA GLU A 100 -5.51 5.53 -25.66
C GLU A 100 -4.16 6.24 -25.49
N SER A 101 -3.21 5.57 -24.83
CA SER A 101 -1.87 6.12 -24.66
C SER A 101 -1.12 6.15 -25.99
N SER A 102 -0.72 7.35 -26.43
CA SER A 102 0.11 7.55 -27.62
C SER A 102 1.55 7.00 -27.50
N LYS A 103 1.90 6.42 -26.35
CA LYS A 103 3.26 5.95 -26.06
C LYS A 103 3.46 4.55 -26.60
N ALA A 104 4.30 4.43 -27.63
CA ALA A 104 4.69 3.17 -28.28
C ALA A 104 5.22 2.08 -27.32
N ARG A 105 5.55 2.41 -26.08
CA ARG A 105 6.06 1.47 -25.06
C ARG A 105 4.96 0.67 -24.35
N LEU A 106 3.70 1.05 -24.47
CA LEU A 106 2.56 0.37 -23.83
C LEU A 106 1.83 -0.52 -24.84
N LYS A 107 2.56 -1.22 -25.71
CA LYS A 107 1.97 -2.19 -26.61
C LYS A 107 1.71 -3.49 -25.87
N GLY A 108 0.46 -3.92 -25.78
CA GLY A 108 0.06 -5.17 -25.20
C GLY A 108 -1.28 -5.07 -24.47
N THR A 109 -1.76 -6.23 -24.02
CA THR A 109 -2.95 -6.34 -23.17
C THR A 109 -2.48 -6.64 -21.75
N PHE A 110 -2.92 -5.84 -20.81
CA PHE A 110 -2.72 -6.13 -19.39
C PHE A 110 -3.71 -7.19 -18.94
N SER A 111 -3.23 -8.16 -18.18
CA SER A 111 -4.07 -9.12 -17.47
C SER A 111 -3.65 -9.15 -16.00
N LEU A 112 -4.59 -8.86 -15.11
CA LEU A 112 -4.37 -8.99 -13.69
C LEU A 112 -4.28 -10.48 -13.33
N PRO A 113 -3.20 -10.92 -12.67
CA PRO A 113 -3.09 -12.31 -12.26
C PRO A 113 -4.22 -12.68 -11.28
N GLU A 114 -4.85 -13.83 -11.47
CA GLU A 114 -6.04 -14.24 -10.70
C GLU A 114 -5.78 -14.32 -9.19
N GLN A 115 -4.56 -14.69 -8.78
CA GLN A 115 -4.17 -14.71 -7.37
C GLN A 115 -4.26 -13.34 -6.68
N PHE A 116 -4.27 -12.23 -7.43
CA PHE A 116 -4.47 -10.89 -6.89
C PHE A 116 -5.93 -10.41 -6.96
N CYS A 117 -6.84 -11.23 -7.49
CA CYS A 117 -8.28 -10.96 -7.49
C CYS A 117 -8.96 -11.53 -6.23
N VAL A 118 -8.30 -11.45 -5.07
CA VAL A 118 -8.68 -12.09 -3.81
C VAL A 118 -8.80 -11.09 -2.66
N GLY A 119 -9.37 -11.57 -1.57
CA GLY A 119 -9.60 -10.79 -0.35
C GLY A 119 -10.87 -9.96 -0.42
N ARG A 120 -11.11 -9.23 0.66
CA ARG A 120 -12.28 -8.34 0.76
C ARG A 120 -12.21 -7.18 -0.22
N ASP A 121 -13.37 -6.66 -0.59
CA ASP A 121 -13.46 -5.47 -1.43
C ASP A 121 -13.23 -4.19 -0.59
N ILE A 122 -12.43 -3.30 -1.14
CA ILE A 122 -12.11 -1.98 -0.59
C ILE A 122 -12.42 -0.96 -1.68
N GLY A 123 -13.53 -0.25 -1.53
CA GLY A 123 -14.00 0.67 -2.55
C GLY A 123 -14.19 0.00 -3.91
N HIS A 124 -14.74 -1.21 -3.94
CA HIS A 124 -14.95 -2.04 -5.13
C HIS A 124 -13.66 -2.63 -5.77
N LEU A 125 -12.50 -2.49 -5.12
CA LEU A 125 -11.28 -3.14 -5.53
C LEU A 125 -10.99 -4.34 -4.63
N PRO A 126 -10.64 -5.52 -5.17
CA PRO A 126 -10.11 -6.61 -4.36
C PRO A 126 -8.86 -6.18 -3.61
N MET A 127 -8.73 -6.59 -2.36
CA MET A 127 -7.57 -6.29 -1.52
C MET A 127 -6.24 -6.67 -2.20
N GLY A 128 -6.19 -7.85 -2.82
CA GLY A 128 -5.01 -8.32 -3.53
C GLY A 128 -4.57 -7.38 -4.66
N MET A 129 -5.51 -6.77 -5.38
CA MET A 129 -5.22 -5.79 -6.43
C MET A 129 -4.57 -4.52 -5.86
N ILE A 130 -5.04 -4.06 -4.69
CA ILE A 130 -4.47 -2.90 -4.00
C ILE A 130 -3.04 -3.20 -3.52
N VAL A 131 -2.81 -4.40 -2.95
CA VAL A 131 -1.47 -4.87 -2.56
C VAL A 131 -0.55 -4.95 -3.78
N TYR A 132 -1.03 -5.50 -4.91
CA TYR A 132 -0.29 -5.59 -6.16
C TYR A 132 0.14 -4.20 -6.67
N ALA A 133 -0.78 -3.23 -6.72
CA ALA A 133 -0.48 -1.87 -7.15
C ALA A 133 0.50 -1.18 -6.19
N GLY A 134 0.29 -1.29 -4.88
CA GLY A 134 1.15 -0.68 -3.86
C GLY A 134 2.59 -1.20 -3.92
N ARG A 135 2.76 -2.53 -4.02
CA ARG A 135 4.09 -3.15 -4.17
C ARG A 135 4.76 -2.75 -5.48
N ASN A 136 4.03 -2.71 -6.58
CA ASN A 136 4.59 -2.28 -7.86
C ASN A 136 5.07 -0.83 -7.79
N GLN A 137 4.31 0.06 -7.18
CA GLN A 137 4.74 1.45 -6.98
C GLN A 137 6.00 1.53 -6.11
N TYR A 138 6.05 0.79 -5.02
CA TYR A 138 7.22 0.76 -4.14
C TYR A 138 8.50 0.33 -4.87
N ASN A 139 8.42 -0.69 -5.72
CA ASN A 139 9.58 -1.18 -6.48
C ASN A 139 10.00 -0.26 -7.64
N HIS A 140 9.12 0.64 -8.07
CA HIS A 140 9.31 1.52 -9.21
C HIS A 140 9.21 3.01 -8.84
N PHE A 141 9.45 3.33 -7.57
CA PHE A 141 9.32 4.71 -7.06
C PHE A 141 10.28 5.70 -7.73
N ALA A 142 11.42 5.23 -8.24
CA ALA A 142 12.39 6.06 -8.95
C ALA A 142 12.03 6.28 -10.44
N GLU A 143 10.96 5.68 -10.95
CA GLU A 143 10.48 5.94 -12.29
C GLU A 143 9.75 7.30 -12.33
N ASP A 144 10.04 8.14 -13.32
CA ASP A 144 9.46 9.48 -13.47
C ASP A 144 7.92 9.47 -13.64
N ARG A 145 7.32 8.31 -13.86
CA ARG A 145 5.87 8.16 -14.09
C ARG A 145 5.34 6.87 -13.48
N LEU A 146 4.13 6.99 -12.96
CA LEU A 146 3.35 5.83 -12.55
C LEU A 146 3.07 4.89 -13.73
N ARG A 147 3.07 3.60 -13.45
CA ARG A 147 2.55 2.60 -14.36
C ARG A 147 1.03 2.72 -14.44
N VAL A 148 0.46 2.41 -15.61
CA VAL A 148 -0.99 2.56 -15.86
C VAL A 148 -1.84 1.87 -14.79
N LEU A 149 -1.46 0.67 -14.35
CA LEU A 149 -2.14 -0.02 -13.25
C LEU A 149 -2.19 0.84 -11.98
N ASN A 150 -1.06 1.39 -11.58
CA ASN A 150 -0.96 2.18 -10.35
C ASN A 150 -1.77 3.47 -10.48
N GLU A 151 -1.73 4.10 -11.66
CA GLU A 151 -2.52 5.29 -11.96
C GLU A 151 -4.03 5.01 -11.83
N VAL A 152 -4.52 3.92 -12.42
CA VAL A 152 -5.95 3.55 -12.34
C VAL A 152 -6.37 3.24 -10.92
N VAL A 153 -5.61 2.39 -10.21
CA VAL A 153 -5.93 2.01 -8.83
C VAL A 153 -5.87 3.21 -7.89
N PHE A 154 -4.83 4.02 -7.98
CA PHE A 154 -4.67 5.16 -7.07
C PHE A 154 -5.64 6.30 -7.37
N ASN A 155 -5.97 6.58 -8.64
CA ASN A 155 -7.02 7.52 -8.99
C ASN A 155 -8.38 7.06 -8.46
N HIS A 156 -8.68 5.76 -8.57
CA HIS A 156 -9.92 5.22 -8.00
C HIS A 156 -9.97 5.40 -6.49
N LEU A 157 -8.89 5.05 -5.78
CA LEU A 157 -8.80 5.24 -4.33
C LEU A 157 -8.85 6.72 -3.93
N HIS A 158 -8.24 7.61 -4.73
CA HIS A 158 -8.35 9.06 -4.54
C HIS A 158 -9.79 9.56 -4.67
N ASN A 159 -10.55 9.06 -5.64
CA ASN A 159 -11.94 9.45 -5.82
C ASN A 159 -12.85 9.00 -4.66
N ILE A 160 -12.52 7.89 -4.01
CA ILE A 160 -13.23 7.43 -2.80
C ILE A 160 -12.85 8.30 -1.59
N TRP A 161 -11.58 8.68 -1.48
CA TRP A 161 -11.03 9.50 -0.39
C TRP A 161 -10.32 10.74 -0.94
N PRO A 162 -11.08 11.74 -1.45
CA PRO A 162 -10.50 12.91 -2.13
C PRO A 162 -9.75 13.85 -1.18
N THR A 163 -10.05 13.79 0.10
CA THR A 163 -9.36 14.58 1.14
C THR A 163 -8.39 13.70 1.92
N PRO A 164 -7.14 14.16 2.16
CA PRO A 164 -6.22 13.44 3.03
C PRO A 164 -6.85 13.20 4.40
N ARG A 165 -6.98 11.94 4.78
CA ARG A 165 -7.60 11.56 6.06
C ARG A 165 -6.82 10.40 6.67
N ASN A 166 -6.39 10.53 7.93
CA ASN A 166 -5.72 9.46 8.67
C ASN A 166 -4.53 8.82 7.93
N GLY A 167 -3.77 9.61 7.17
CA GLY A 167 -2.64 9.12 6.37
C GLY A 167 -3.00 8.63 4.97
N LEU A 168 -4.28 8.61 4.59
CA LEU A 168 -4.72 8.34 3.22
C LEU A 168 -4.47 9.58 2.35
N SER A 169 -3.61 9.45 1.35
CA SER A 169 -3.42 10.44 0.30
C SER A 169 -2.95 9.75 -0.97
N PHE A 170 -3.79 9.75 -1.98
CA PHE A 170 -3.47 9.23 -3.31
C PHE A 170 -3.42 10.35 -4.36
N ASN A 171 -3.09 11.59 -3.94
CA ASN A 171 -2.95 12.69 -4.88
C ASN A 171 -1.68 12.46 -5.73
N LEU A 172 -1.87 12.10 -6.99
CA LEU A 172 -0.79 11.85 -7.94
C LEU A 172 -0.14 13.13 -8.49
N TYR A 173 -0.70 14.29 -8.17
CA TYR A 173 -0.26 15.61 -8.66
C TYR A 173 0.59 16.38 -7.66
N ASP A 174 0.79 15.85 -6.43
CA ASP A 174 1.54 16.53 -5.37
C ASP A 174 3.08 16.30 -5.45
N GLY A 175 3.54 15.62 -6.49
CA GLY A 175 4.96 15.28 -6.69
C GLY A 175 5.49 14.20 -5.75
N LYS A 176 4.63 13.59 -4.95
CA LYS A 176 4.99 12.44 -4.12
C LYS A 176 4.97 11.17 -4.94
N HIS A 177 6.07 10.44 -4.91
CA HIS A 177 6.21 9.18 -5.62
C HIS A 177 5.95 7.95 -4.72
N PHE A 178 5.70 8.16 -3.42
CA PHE A 178 5.47 7.09 -2.45
C PHE A 178 4.03 7.09 -1.97
N HIS A 179 3.38 5.95 -2.11
CA HIS A 179 2.01 5.74 -1.64
C HIS A 179 1.86 4.47 -0.78
N SER A 180 2.98 3.87 -0.35
CA SER A 180 2.96 2.61 0.39
C SER A 180 2.19 2.74 1.70
N TYR A 181 2.44 3.82 2.46
CA TYR A 181 1.71 4.08 3.69
C TYR A 181 0.22 4.34 3.44
N SER A 182 -0.12 5.09 2.39
CA SER A 182 -1.51 5.32 2.00
C SER A 182 -2.21 4.03 1.60
N VAL A 183 -1.50 3.10 0.95
CA VAL A 183 -2.02 1.77 0.62
C VAL A 183 -2.31 0.98 1.89
N LEU A 184 -1.39 0.93 2.87
CA LEU A 184 -1.67 0.28 4.16
C LEU A 184 -2.85 0.92 4.88
N ALA A 185 -3.00 2.24 4.80
CA ALA A 185 -4.12 2.95 5.41
C ALA A 185 -5.46 2.59 4.74
N ALA A 186 -5.49 2.49 3.41
CA ALA A 186 -6.67 2.03 2.66
C ALA A 186 -7.03 0.59 3.02
N LEU A 187 -6.03 -0.26 3.26
CA LEU A 187 -6.21 -1.64 3.74
C LEU A 187 -6.65 -1.72 5.21
N GLY A 188 -6.65 -0.59 5.96
CA GLY A 188 -6.92 -0.58 7.39
C GLY A 188 -5.80 -1.20 8.23
N TRP A 189 -4.59 -1.30 7.68
CA TRP A 189 -3.42 -1.90 8.33
C TRP A 189 -2.56 -0.88 9.07
N THR A 190 -2.99 0.38 9.20
CA THR A 190 -2.24 1.44 9.90
C THR A 190 -2.79 1.79 11.27
N ASP A 191 -3.83 1.10 11.73
CA ASP A 191 -4.41 1.39 13.05
C ASP A 191 -3.41 0.98 14.14
N SER A 192 -2.87 1.98 14.83
CA SER A 192 -1.89 1.81 15.91
C SER A 192 -2.53 1.50 17.27
N ALA A 193 -3.87 1.60 17.37
CA ALA A 193 -4.55 1.29 18.62
C ALA A 193 -4.48 -0.21 18.88
N LYS A 194 -3.78 -0.62 19.96
CA LYS A 194 -3.70 -2.02 20.42
C LYS A 194 -3.27 -3.01 19.31
N GLU A 195 -2.30 -2.63 18.48
CA GLU A 195 -1.78 -3.50 17.40
C GLU A 195 -2.82 -3.89 16.33
N LEU A 196 -3.94 -3.16 16.26
CA LEU A 196 -5.04 -3.50 15.34
C LEU A 196 -4.59 -3.58 13.88
N GLY A 197 -3.59 -2.79 13.48
CA GLY A 197 -3.03 -2.83 12.12
C GLY A 197 -2.42 -4.19 11.78
N TYR A 198 -1.58 -4.76 12.67
CA TYR A 198 -1.00 -6.08 12.48
C TYR A 198 -2.06 -7.20 12.53
N LEU A 199 -3.01 -7.10 13.44
CA LEU A 199 -4.10 -8.09 13.53
C LEU A 199 -4.99 -8.05 12.28
N ALA A 200 -5.29 -6.86 11.75
CA ALA A 200 -6.04 -6.73 10.49
C ALA A 200 -5.26 -7.34 9.31
N TYR A 201 -3.96 -7.06 9.19
CA TYR A 201 -3.08 -7.67 8.21
C TYR A 201 -3.09 -9.21 8.32
N LYS A 202 -2.88 -9.74 9.53
CA LYS A 202 -2.84 -11.18 9.78
C LYS A 202 -4.16 -11.83 9.38
N ARG A 203 -5.30 -11.29 9.80
CA ARG A 203 -6.63 -11.79 9.45
C ARG A 203 -6.84 -11.77 7.95
N ASP A 204 -6.60 -10.64 7.29
CA ASP A 204 -6.83 -10.46 5.85
C ASP A 204 -5.98 -11.45 5.03
N LEU A 205 -4.72 -11.70 5.42
CA LEU A 205 -3.90 -12.70 4.75
C LEU A 205 -4.34 -14.13 5.07
N SER A 206 -4.70 -14.44 6.31
CA SER A 206 -5.20 -15.78 6.66
C SER A 206 -6.45 -16.13 5.85
N ASP A 207 -7.38 -15.18 5.67
CA ASP A 207 -8.57 -15.36 4.85
C ASP A 207 -8.23 -15.65 3.38
N VAL A 208 -7.30 -14.90 2.81
CA VAL A 208 -6.85 -15.07 1.41
C VAL A 208 -6.12 -16.38 1.20
N LEU A 209 -5.33 -16.80 2.15
CA LEU A 209 -4.54 -18.03 2.12
C LEU A 209 -5.33 -19.27 2.58
N GLN A 210 -6.56 -19.09 3.06
CA GLN A 210 -7.43 -20.13 3.59
C GLN A 210 -6.78 -20.95 4.72
N ILE A 211 -6.07 -20.26 5.63
CA ILE A 211 -5.46 -20.86 6.82
C ILE A 211 -6.23 -20.44 8.06
N GLU A 212 -6.46 -21.40 8.95
CA GLU A 212 -7.02 -21.09 10.27
C GLU A 212 -5.99 -20.32 11.12
N CYS A 213 -6.45 -19.19 11.70
CA CYS A 213 -5.67 -18.33 12.57
C CYS A 213 -5.50 -18.93 13.99
#